data_ac672a4f8efaf9365a49dc5fb51246e6
#
_entry.id   ac672a4f8efaf9365a49dc5fb51246e6
#
_cell.length_a   1.000
_cell.length_b   1.000
_cell.length_c   1.000
_cell.angle_alpha   90.00
_cell.angle_beta   90.00
_cell.angle_gamma   90.00
#
_symmetry.space_group_name_H-M   'P 1'
#
loop_
_entity.id
_entity.type
_entity.pdbx_description
1 polymer ?
#
loop_
_entity_poly.entity_id
_entity_poly.type
_entity_poly.pdbx_seq_one_letter_code
_entity_poly.pdbx_strand_id
1 'polypeptide(L)'
;ALYDRYEDLFKYKHNNNPESLIAMQWVPLGDWGVCNTLLADLAGNSTMTGGINVWSSYQASIDMLQQYEVGDTIRRNATFCTPGTYYPYICIANGGYTYDGNTSSIKKGVPGGPDDDNDGYIQSMNSPLNTYILRLADVYLTYAEACLGNNEELTGGPGLEALNLVRDRACIPRKKSITFEDIIRERRVEFSMEYCNWYDMVSWYHWRPDYMLNYFQNQHRGYTVD
;
A
#
# COMPACT_ATOMS: atom_id res chain seq x y z
N ALA A 1 4.03 -16.85 -7.80
CA ALA A 1 4.55 -15.63 -8.44
C ALA A 1 3.89 -14.42 -7.85
N LEU A 2 4.52 -13.25 -7.91
CA LEU A 2 3.86 -11.98 -7.61
C LEU A 2 2.68 -11.79 -8.56
N TYR A 3 1.65 -11.09 -8.08
CA TYR A 3 0.48 -10.78 -8.91
C TYR A 3 0.85 -9.69 -9.92
N ASP A 4 0.42 -9.84 -11.17
CA ASP A 4 0.94 -9.03 -12.29
C ASP A 4 0.72 -7.53 -12.10
N ARG A 5 -0.47 -7.13 -11.68
CA ARG A 5 -0.81 -5.72 -11.47
C ARG A 5 -0.95 -5.42 -9.98
N TYR A 6 -0.09 -4.53 -9.49
CA TYR A 6 -0.08 -4.14 -8.09
C TYR A 6 -1.44 -3.63 -7.57
N GLU A 7 -2.12 -2.80 -8.36
CA GLU A 7 -3.41 -2.22 -7.99
C GLU A 7 -4.51 -3.28 -7.80
N ASP A 8 -4.45 -4.36 -8.57
CA ASP A 8 -5.47 -5.41 -8.53
C ASP A 8 -5.43 -6.20 -7.21
N LEU A 9 -4.31 -6.18 -6.48
CA LEU A 9 -4.24 -6.75 -5.12
C LEU A 9 -5.29 -6.13 -4.16
N PHE A 10 -5.73 -4.92 -4.42
CA PHE A 10 -6.61 -4.15 -3.53
C PHE A 10 -8.02 -3.94 -4.13
N LYS A 11 -8.43 -4.85 -5.00
CA LYS A 11 -9.77 -4.91 -5.58
C LYS A 11 -10.49 -6.17 -5.13
N TYR A 12 -11.79 -6.05 -4.83
CA TYR A 12 -12.59 -7.15 -4.36
C TYR A 12 -12.56 -8.40 -5.26
N LYS A 13 -12.67 -8.23 -6.58
CA LYS A 13 -12.66 -9.34 -7.54
C LYS A 13 -11.35 -10.13 -7.60
N HIS A 14 -10.29 -9.58 -7.01
CA HIS A 14 -8.98 -10.21 -6.92
C HIS A 14 -8.65 -10.70 -5.49
N ASN A 15 -9.65 -10.79 -4.61
CA ASN A 15 -9.49 -11.47 -3.33
C ASN A 15 -8.97 -12.90 -3.54
N ASN A 16 -8.13 -13.39 -2.63
CA ASN A 16 -7.54 -14.74 -2.69
C ASN A 16 -6.72 -15.00 -3.98
N ASN A 17 -6.10 -13.97 -4.52
CA ASN A 17 -5.16 -14.09 -5.64
C ASN A 17 -3.91 -14.92 -5.28
N PRO A 18 -3.13 -15.38 -6.28
CA PRO A 18 -1.97 -16.25 -6.04
C PRO A 18 -0.83 -15.66 -5.21
N GLU A 19 -0.80 -14.34 -5.01
CA GLU A 19 0.19 -13.69 -4.14
C GLU A 19 -0.23 -13.75 -2.66
N SER A 20 -1.53 -13.87 -2.37
CA SER A 20 -2.07 -13.95 -1.00
C SER A 20 -1.68 -15.27 -0.34
N LEU A 21 -0.91 -15.23 0.73
CA LEU A 21 -0.54 -16.40 1.53
C LEU A 21 -1.45 -16.55 2.75
N ILE A 22 -1.67 -15.46 3.47
CA ILE A 22 -2.59 -15.39 4.61
C ILE A 22 -3.34 -14.07 4.52
N ALA A 23 -4.67 -14.13 4.51
CA ALA A 23 -5.53 -12.95 4.52
C ALA A 23 -6.75 -13.14 5.41
N MET A 24 -7.14 -12.09 6.09
CA MET A 24 -8.42 -12.02 6.79
C MET A 24 -9.54 -11.92 5.74
N GLN A 25 -10.50 -12.83 5.83
CA GLN A 25 -11.64 -12.91 4.91
C GLN A 25 -12.80 -12.11 5.50
N TRP A 26 -13.40 -11.24 4.69
CA TRP A 26 -14.55 -10.44 5.07
C TRP A 26 -15.81 -10.86 4.30
N VAL A 27 -16.95 -10.82 4.97
CA VAL A 27 -18.22 -11.26 4.38
C VAL A 27 -18.85 -10.11 3.60
N PRO A 28 -19.18 -10.30 2.32
CA PRO A 28 -19.93 -9.30 1.55
C PRO A 28 -21.28 -9.02 2.21
N LEU A 29 -21.64 -7.75 2.34
CA LEU A 29 -22.90 -7.30 2.95
C LEU A 29 -23.12 -7.85 4.38
N GLY A 30 -22.04 -8.26 5.05
CA GLY A 30 -22.10 -8.79 6.41
C GLY A 30 -22.48 -7.71 7.42
N ASP A 31 -22.94 -8.14 8.58
CA ASP A 31 -23.19 -7.27 9.70
C ASP A 31 -21.89 -6.66 10.24
N TRP A 32 -22.05 -5.64 11.06
CA TRP A 32 -20.95 -5.00 11.77
C TRP A 32 -20.11 -6.03 12.55
N GLY A 33 -18.80 -6.06 12.28
CA GLY A 33 -17.88 -7.03 12.88
C GLY A 33 -17.52 -8.23 12.01
N VAL A 34 -18.22 -8.44 10.88
CA VAL A 34 -17.88 -9.48 9.89
C VAL A 34 -17.54 -8.91 8.51
N CYS A 35 -17.65 -7.60 8.35
CA CYS A 35 -17.25 -6.85 7.15
C CYS A 35 -16.03 -5.97 7.44
N ASN A 36 -15.31 -5.57 6.38
CA ASN A 36 -14.24 -4.58 6.47
C ASN A 36 -14.82 -3.17 6.53
N THR A 37 -14.65 -2.48 7.64
CA THR A 37 -15.20 -1.14 7.88
C THR A 37 -14.23 0.00 7.55
N LEU A 38 -12.99 -0.29 7.19
CA LEU A 38 -11.91 0.70 7.01
C LEU A 38 -12.15 1.66 5.84
N LEU A 39 -13.00 1.27 4.89
CA LEU A 39 -13.38 2.12 3.74
C LEU A 39 -13.78 3.54 4.16
N ALA A 40 -14.60 3.68 5.20
CA ALA A 40 -15.10 4.97 5.66
C ALA A 40 -14.00 5.83 6.31
N ASP A 41 -13.04 5.22 6.99
CA ASP A 41 -11.91 5.90 7.60
C ASP A 41 -10.87 6.36 6.58
N LEU A 42 -10.64 5.55 5.54
CA LEU A 42 -9.54 5.72 4.60
C LEU A 42 -9.89 6.68 3.45
N ALA A 43 -11.11 6.62 2.92
CA ALA A 43 -11.50 7.42 1.75
C ALA A 43 -11.47 8.92 2.06
N GLY A 44 -10.89 9.70 1.14
CA GLY A 44 -10.71 11.14 1.31
C GLY A 44 -12.00 11.95 1.18
N ASN A 45 -12.98 11.45 0.41
CA ASN A 45 -14.30 12.03 0.24
C ASN A 45 -15.32 11.00 -0.25
N SER A 46 -16.60 11.35 -0.21
CA SER A 46 -17.68 10.43 -0.60
C SER A 46 -17.74 10.14 -2.11
N THR A 47 -17.12 10.94 -2.95
CA THR A 47 -17.03 10.66 -4.40
C THR A 47 -16.23 9.38 -4.64
N MET A 48 -15.16 9.15 -3.87
CA MET A 48 -14.34 7.94 -3.95
C MET A 48 -15.09 6.65 -3.62
N THR A 49 -16.25 6.76 -3.01
CA THR A 49 -17.05 5.62 -2.50
C THR A 49 -18.46 5.57 -3.12
N GLY A 50 -18.69 6.30 -4.23
CA GLY A 50 -19.99 6.31 -4.90
C GLY A 50 -21.09 6.97 -4.06
N GLY A 51 -20.77 7.97 -3.25
CA GLY A 51 -21.71 8.71 -2.42
C GLY A 51 -21.88 8.18 -1.00
N ILE A 52 -21.15 7.11 -0.63
CA ILE A 52 -21.15 6.60 0.75
C ILE A 52 -20.45 7.60 1.66
N ASN A 53 -21.02 7.89 2.83
CA ASN A 53 -20.40 8.77 3.82
C ASN A 53 -19.07 8.21 4.31
N VAL A 54 -18.08 9.10 4.40
CA VAL A 54 -16.72 8.78 4.84
C VAL A 54 -16.26 9.78 5.90
N TRP A 55 -15.28 9.37 6.71
CA TRP A 55 -14.71 10.20 7.78
C TRP A 55 -13.38 10.84 7.41
N SER A 56 -12.69 10.30 6.39
CA SER A 56 -11.37 10.79 5.94
C SER A 56 -10.38 10.95 7.12
N SER A 57 -10.30 9.92 7.96
CA SER A 57 -9.54 9.98 9.22
C SER A 57 -8.02 9.95 9.00
N TYR A 58 -7.56 9.50 7.84
CA TYR A 58 -6.15 9.29 7.53
C TYR A 58 -5.74 9.98 6.23
N GLN A 59 -4.54 10.54 6.26
CA GLN A 59 -3.93 11.20 5.11
C GLN A 59 -2.49 10.73 4.94
N ALA A 60 -1.96 10.89 3.71
CA ALA A 60 -0.56 10.59 3.45
C ALA A 60 0.35 11.65 4.09
N SER A 61 1.35 11.23 4.85
CA SER A 61 2.41 12.14 5.29
C SER A 61 3.34 12.50 4.13
N ILE A 62 3.94 13.69 4.19
CA ILE A 62 4.96 14.12 3.21
C ILE A 62 6.12 13.12 3.20
N ASP A 63 6.59 12.67 4.36
CA ASP A 63 7.64 11.67 4.48
C ASP A 63 7.31 10.38 3.70
N MET A 64 6.07 9.91 3.79
CA MET A 64 5.66 8.70 3.05
C MET A 64 5.59 8.93 1.55
N LEU A 65 5.06 10.06 1.11
CA LEU A 65 5.01 10.39 -0.33
C LEU A 65 6.40 10.52 -0.94
N GLN A 66 7.38 11.02 -0.18
CA GLN A 66 8.78 11.17 -0.60
C GLN A 66 9.55 9.84 -0.66
N GLN A 67 9.03 8.75 -0.06
CA GLN A 67 9.65 7.42 -0.19
C GLN A 67 9.53 6.86 -1.62
N TYR A 68 8.49 7.25 -2.37
CA TYR A 68 8.32 6.79 -3.75
C TYR A 68 9.39 7.40 -4.66
N GLU A 69 10.15 6.56 -5.35
CA GLU A 69 11.13 6.99 -6.34
C GLU A 69 10.42 7.69 -7.52
N VAL A 70 11.14 8.57 -8.21
CA VAL A 70 10.65 9.17 -9.45
C VAL A 70 10.34 8.02 -10.45
N GLY A 71 9.08 7.94 -10.90
CA GLY A 71 8.62 6.85 -11.77
C GLY A 71 7.87 5.74 -11.05
N ASP A 72 7.94 5.61 -9.72
CA ASP A 72 7.14 4.64 -8.95
C ASP A 72 5.67 5.08 -8.82
N THR A 73 5.05 5.33 -9.97
CA THR A 73 3.67 5.81 -10.06
C THR A 73 2.65 4.69 -9.85
N ILE A 74 3.01 3.45 -10.17
CA ILE A 74 2.13 2.28 -10.03
C ILE A 74 1.75 2.09 -8.57
N ARG A 75 2.73 1.95 -7.69
CA ARG A 75 2.47 1.74 -6.25
C ARG A 75 1.93 2.98 -5.58
N ARG A 76 2.47 4.17 -5.91
CA ARG A 76 1.98 5.43 -5.36
C ARG A 76 0.50 5.64 -5.67
N ASN A 77 0.09 5.52 -6.93
CA ASN A 77 -1.28 5.77 -7.35
C ASN A 77 -2.26 4.67 -6.92
N ALA A 78 -1.77 3.44 -6.66
CA ALA A 78 -2.57 2.39 -6.04
C ALA A 78 -2.77 2.59 -4.53
N THR A 79 -1.86 3.32 -3.88
CA THR A 79 -1.86 3.52 -2.42
C THR A 79 -2.51 4.84 -2.01
N PHE A 80 -2.28 5.91 -2.77
CA PHE A 80 -2.75 7.26 -2.44
C PHE A 80 -3.50 7.90 -3.60
N CYS A 81 -4.52 8.70 -3.27
CA CYS A 81 -5.09 9.68 -4.17
C CYS A 81 -4.36 11.01 -3.95
N THR A 82 -3.70 11.53 -4.99
CA THR A 82 -3.04 12.83 -4.96
C THR A 82 -3.83 13.87 -5.73
N PRO A 83 -3.90 15.13 -5.28
CA PRO A 83 -4.66 16.19 -5.94
C PRO A 83 -4.35 16.28 -7.44
N GLY A 84 -5.40 16.35 -8.27
CA GLY A 84 -5.29 16.44 -9.73
C GLY A 84 -4.94 15.13 -10.47
N THR A 85 -4.70 14.03 -9.76
CA THR A 85 -4.41 12.73 -10.41
C THR A 85 -5.72 12.02 -10.78
N TYR A 86 -5.72 11.44 -12.00
CA TYR A 86 -6.86 10.69 -12.53
C TYR A 86 -6.82 9.21 -12.13
N TYR A 87 -7.98 8.68 -11.70
CA TYR A 87 -8.18 7.30 -11.25
C TYR A 87 -9.31 6.65 -12.07
N PRO A 88 -8.98 5.78 -13.03
CA PRO A 88 -9.97 5.22 -13.97
C PRO A 88 -10.93 4.21 -13.33
N TYR A 89 -10.61 3.66 -12.17
CA TYR A 89 -11.38 2.61 -11.48
C TYR A 89 -12.22 3.15 -10.31
N ILE A 90 -12.31 4.45 -10.16
CA ILE A 90 -13.21 5.14 -9.23
C ILE A 90 -14.23 5.93 -10.06
N CYS A 91 -15.51 5.85 -9.73
CA CYS A 91 -16.61 6.46 -10.49
C CYS A 91 -16.61 6.01 -11.97
N ILE A 92 -16.49 4.72 -12.23
CA ILE A 92 -16.37 4.12 -13.56
C ILE A 92 -17.52 4.56 -14.48
N ALA A 93 -18.76 4.61 -13.96
CA ALA A 93 -19.94 5.05 -14.71
C ALA A 93 -19.83 6.48 -15.25
N ASN A 94 -19.01 7.33 -14.61
CA ASN A 94 -18.75 8.71 -15.04
C ASN A 94 -17.43 8.85 -15.84
N GLY A 95 -16.83 7.73 -16.24
CA GLY A 95 -15.58 7.74 -17.00
C GLY A 95 -14.32 7.90 -16.15
N GLY A 96 -14.40 7.60 -14.85
CA GLY A 96 -13.29 7.74 -13.91
C GLY A 96 -13.40 8.98 -13.04
N TYR A 97 -12.41 9.19 -12.17
CA TYR A 97 -12.39 10.30 -11.21
C TYR A 97 -11.02 10.99 -11.18
N THR A 98 -11.02 12.30 -11.31
CA THR A 98 -9.85 13.12 -10.99
C THR A 98 -9.98 13.61 -9.55
N TYR A 99 -9.03 13.22 -8.70
CA TYR A 99 -9.11 13.54 -7.28
C TYR A 99 -9.04 15.05 -7.04
N ASP A 100 -10.07 15.60 -6.40
CA ASP A 100 -10.29 17.03 -6.17
C ASP A 100 -10.05 17.48 -4.73
N GLY A 101 -9.52 16.59 -3.88
CA GLY A 101 -9.12 16.94 -2.51
C GLY A 101 -7.93 17.89 -2.48
N ASN A 102 -7.79 18.65 -1.39
CA ASN A 102 -6.67 19.59 -1.19
C ASN A 102 -5.41 18.91 -0.65
N THR A 103 -5.53 17.70 -0.11
CA THR A 103 -4.42 16.90 0.46
C THR A 103 -4.49 15.49 -0.09
N SER A 104 -3.37 14.78 -0.09
CA SER A 104 -3.36 13.37 -0.50
C SER A 104 -4.12 12.50 0.50
N SER A 105 -5.03 11.66 0.00
CA SER A 105 -5.81 10.72 0.82
C SER A 105 -5.39 9.28 0.53
N ILE A 106 -5.94 8.35 1.30
CA ILE A 106 -5.67 6.93 1.13
C ILE A 106 -6.57 6.35 0.03
N LYS A 107 -5.98 5.56 -0.87
CA LYS A 107 -6.70 4.79 -1.90
C LYS A 107 -6.64 3.29 -1.62
N LYS A 108 -5.51 2.78 -1.12
CA LYS A 108 -5.37 1.37 -0.76
C LYS A 108 -6.39 1.01 0.32
N GLY A 109 -7.21 -0.01 0.09
CA GLY A 109 -8.35 -0.34 0.96
C GLY A 109 -9.64 0.41 0.64
N VAL A 110 -9.63 1.27 -0.39
CA VAL A 110 -10.81 1.97 -0.92
C VAL A 110 -11.11 1.43 -2.33
N PRO A 111 -11.94 0.40 -2.46
CA PRO A 111 -12.19 -0.26 -3.75
C PRO A 111 -13.14 0.50 -4.67
N GLY A 112 -13.55 1.71 -4.33
CA GLY A 112 -14.57 2.48 -5.04
C GLY A 112 -15.96 2.38 -4.41
N GLY A 113 -16.98 2.76 -5.15
CA GLY A 113 -18.38 2.63 -4.75
C GLY A 113 -19.01 1.30 -5.18
N PRO A 114 -20.29 1.09 -4.88
CA PRO A 114 -21.00 -0.15 -5.24
C PRO A 114 -21.01 -0.42 -6.75
N ASP A 115 -21.00 0.63 -7.58
CA ASP A 115 -21.04 0.53 -9.04
C ASP A 115 -19.63 0.49 -9.68
N ASP A 116 -18.56 0.50 -8.88
CA ASP A 116 -17.17 0.53 -9.35
C ASP A 116 -16.55 -0.87 -9.46
N ASP A 117 -17.22 -1.79 -10.18
CA ASP A 117 -16.74 -3.16 -10.38
C ASP A 117 -16.65 -4.00 -9.09
N ASN A 118 -17.54 -3.73 -8.13
CA ASN A 118 -17.60 -4.37 -6.82
C ASN A 118 -18.84 -5.28 -6.63
N ASP A 119 -19.55 -5.61 -7.71
CA ASP A 119 -20.76 -6.45 -7.70
C ASP A 119 -21.86 -5.96 -6.73
N GLY A 120 -21.89 -4.66 -6.42
CA GLY A 120 -22.81 -4.05 -5.45
C GLY A 120 -22.50 -4.36 -3.99
N TYR A 121 -21.37 -5.00 -3.69
CA TYR A 121 -21.03 -5.42 -2.33
C TYR A 121 -20.41 -4.33 -1.44
N ILE A 122 -20.19 -3.14 -1.98
CA ILE A 122 -19.74 -2.00 -1.20
C ILE A 122 -20.97 -1.19 -0.77
N GLN A 123 -21.23 -1.10 0.52
CA GLN A 123 -22.37 -0.37 1.07
C GLN A 123 -22.00 0.27 2.41
N SER A 124 -22.31 1.56 2.61
CA SER A 124 -22.02 2.24 3.86
C SER A 124 -20.56 2.02 4.29
N MET A 125 -20.32 1.48 5.45
CA MET A 125 -18.98 1.12 5.94
C MET A 125 -18.66 -0.36 5.75
N ASN A 126 -19.26 -1.01 4.77
CA ASN A 126 -19.16 -2.44 4.56
C ASN A 126 -18.44 -2.73 3.25
N SER A 127 -17.28 -3.36 3.34
CA SER A 127 -16.49 -3.82 2.22
C SER A 127 -16.08 -5.28 2.41
N PRO A 128 -16.16 -6.12 1.38
CA PRO A 128 -15.66 -7.50 1.42
C PRO A 128 -14.19 -7.60 1.02
N LEU A 129 -13.48 -6.49 0.88
CA LEU A 129 -12.06 -6.48 0.51
C LEU A 129 -11.23 -7.15 1.61
N ASN A 130 -10.49 -8.20 1.25
CA ASN A 130 -9.63 -8.92 2.18
C ASN A 130 -8.51 -8.03 2.74
N THR A 131 -8.12 -8.30 3.98
CA THR A 131 -6.94 -7.67 4.59
C THR A 131 -5.79 -8.66 4.58
N TYR A 132 -4.71 -8.34 3.88
CA TYR A 132 -3.51 -9.18 3.86
C TYR A 132 -2.83 -9.18 5.24
N ILE A 133 -2.49 -10.38 5.70
CA ILE A 133 -1.60 -10.61 6.85
C ILE A 133 -0.21 -10.96 6.34
N LEU A 134 -0.15 -11.76 5.26
CA LEU A 134 1.10 -12.16 4.61
C LEU A 134 0.86 -12.37 3.12
N ARG A 135 1.70 -11.78 2.28
CA ARG A 135 1.72 -12.01 0.84
C ARG A 135 3.15 -12.25 0.32
N LEU A 136 3.27 -12.80 -0.86
CA LEU A 136 4.56 -13.28 -1.39
C LEU A 136 5.63 -12.17 -1.49
N ALA A 137 5.24 -10.92 -1.75
CA ALA A 137 6.18 -9.80 -1.74
C ALA A 137 6.86 -9.63 -0.37
N ASP A 138 6.15 -9.90 0.75
CA ASP A 138 6.74 -9.87 2.08
C ASP A 138 7.82 -10.95 2.25
N VAL A 139 7.54 -12.16 1.77
CA VAL A 139 8.54 -13.24 1.76
C VAL A 139 9.79 -12.82 0.98
N TYR A 140 9.63 -12.20 -0.20
CA TYR A 140 10.76 -11.75 -1.01
C TYR A 140 11.59 -10.67 -0.31
N LEU A 141 10.94 -9.67 0.28
CA LEU A 141 11.66 -8.57 0.94
C LEU A 141 12.28 -9.01 2.27
N THR A 142 11.62 -9.88 3.03
CA THR A 142 12.21 -10.51 4.22
C THR A 142 13.41 -11.40 3.86
N TYR A 143 13.33 -12.11 2.73
CA TYR A 143 14.46 -12.92 2.25
C TYR A 143 15.65 -12.03 1.82
N ALA A 144 15.38 -10.90 1.14
CA ALA A 144 16.42 -9.94 0.80
C ALA A 144 17.10 -9.35 2.05
N GLU A 145 16.31 -9.01 3.07
CA GLU A 145 16.80 -8.54 4.38
C GLU A 145 17.68 -9.59 5.07
N ALA A 146 17.23 -10.84 5.10
CA ALA A 146 18.00 -11.94 5.66
C ALA A 146 19.33 -12.19 4.93
N CYS A 147 19.34 -12.04 3.59
CA CYS A 147 20.56 -12.16 2.80
C CYS A 147 21.53 -10.99 3.01
N LEU A 148 21.02 -9.78 3.23
CA LEU A 148 21.84 -8.63 3.61
C LEU A 148 22.48 -8.85 4.98
N GLY A 149 21.72 -9.34 5.96
CA GLY A 149 22.20 -9.58 7.32
C GLY A 149 22.91 -8.35 7.91
N ASN A 150 24.06 -8.57 8.52
CA ASN A 150 24.88 -7.51 9.11
C ASN A 150 25.83 -6.82 8.12
N ASN A 151 25.79 -7.18 6.84
CA ASN A 151 26.62 -6.51 5.84
C ASN A 151 26.14 -5.08 5.60
N GLU A 152 27.03 -4.22 5.17
CA GLU A 152 26.68 -2.85 4.79
C GLU A 152 25.91 -2.85 3.46
N GLU A 153 26.25 -3.76 2.56
CA GLU A 153 25.69 -3.83 1.22
C GLU A 153 25.61 -5.29 0.74
N LEU A 154 24.59 -5.62 -0.02
CA LEU A 154 24.43 -6.87 -0.76
C LEU A 154 24.53 -6.58 -2.26
N THR A 155 25.60 -7.05 -2.91
CA THR A 155 25.93 -6.72 -4.31
C THR A 155 25.53 -7.80 -5.32
N GLY A 156 24.83 -8.85 -4.90
CA GLY A 156 24.39 -9.93 -5.79
C GLY A 156 23.68 -11.05 -5.06
N GLY A 157 23.41 -12.12 -5.78
CA GLY A 157 22.79 -13.33 -5.25
C GLY A 157 21.26 -13.26 -5.14
N PRO A 158 20.64 -14.32 -4.60
CA PRO A 158 19.20 -14.50 -4.65
C PRO A 158 18.42 -13.47 -3.81
N GLY A 159 19.01 -12.87 -2.79
CA GLY A 159 18.37 -11.82 -1.99
C GLY A 159 18.19 -10.52 -2.79
N LEU A 160 19.23 -10.08 -3.53
CA LEU A 160 19.13 -8.94 -4.43
C LEU A 160 18.10 -9.21 -5.55
N GLU A 161 18.08 -10.42 -6.10
CA GLU A 161 17.11 -10.79 -7.12
C GLU A 161 15.69 -10.76 -6.59
N ALA A 162 15.44 -11.23 -5.36
CA ALA A 162 14.13 -11.23 -4.73
C ALA A 162 13.56 -9.79 -4.55
N LEU A 163 14.39 -8.85 -4.10
CA LEU A 163 14.00 -7.44 -4.04
C LEU A 163 13.71 -6.88 -5.44
N ASN A 164 14.54 -7.20 -6.41
CA ASN A 164 14.36 -6.72 -7.78
C ASN A 164 13.10 -7.26 -8.47
N LEU A 165 12.61 -8.45 -8.11
CA LEU A 165 11.32 -8.94 -8.59
C LEU A 165 10.15 -8.05 -8.14
N VAL A 166 10.20 -7.52 -6.92
CA VAL A 166 9.19 -6.56 -6.43
C VAL A 166 9.27 -5.24 -7.20
N ARG A 167 10.49 -4.77 -7.50
CA ARG A 167 10.72 -3.56 -8.29
C ARG A 167 10.30 -3.70 -9.75
N ASP A 168 10.52 -4.87 -10.35
CA ASP A 168 10.08 -5.18 -11.73
C ASP A 168 8.56 -5.04 -11.86
N ARG A 169 7.78 -5.55 -10.90
CA ARG A 169 6.33 -5.38 -10.89
C ARG A 169 5.91 -3.92 -10.81
N ALA A 170 6.66 -3.10 -10.08
CA ALA A 170 6.44 -1.66 -9.99
C ALA A 170 6.92 -0.88 -11.22
N CYS A 171 7.55 -1.56 -12.20
CA CYS A 171 8.16 -0.99 -13.40
C CYS A 171 9.20 0.09 -13.10
N ILE A 172 9.97 -0.08 -12.03
CA ILE A 172 11.06 0.82 -11.65
C ILE A 172 12.42 0.12 -11.84
N PRO A 173 13.52 0.89 -12.02
CA PRO A 173 14.82 0.32 -12.29
C PRO A 173 15.28 -0.65 -11.21
N ARG A 174 15.84 -1.79 -11.63
CA ARG A 174 16.48 -2.75 -10.73
C ARG A 174 17.66 -2.12 -10.00
N LYS A 175 17.83 -2.46 -8.73
CA LYS A 175 19.05 -2.16 -7.97
C LYS A 175 20.20 -3.08 -8.39
N LYS A 176 21.41 -2.53 -8.41
CA LYS A 176 22.66 -3.32 -8.61
C LYS A 176 23.22 -3.84 -7.30
N SER A 177 22.84 -3.19 -6.21
CA SER A 177 23.15 -3.53 -4.83
C SER A 177 22.06 -2.96 -3.92
N ILE A 178 21.95 -3.47 -2.71
CA ILE A 178 21.00 -3.02 -1.70
C ILE A 178 21.67 -2.85 -0.35
N THR A 179 21.27 -1.79 0.34
CA THR A 179 21.63 -1.49 1.72
C THR A 179 20.43 -1.70 2.65
N PHE A 180 20.63 -1.55 3.95
CA PHE A 180 19.54 -1.57 4.92
C PHE A 180 18.51 -0.47 4.67
N GLU A 181 18.94 0.72 4.26
CA GLU A 181 18.05 1.82 3.89
C GLU A 181 17.17 1.47 2.68
N ASP A 182 17.73 0.77 1.68
CA ASP A 182 16.96 0.29 0.53
C ASP A 182 15.87 -0.71 0.95
N ILE A 183 16.17 -1.61 1.90
CA ILE A 183 15.18 -2.55 2.46
C ILE A 183 14.04 -1.79 3.15
N ILE A 184 14.38 -0.84 4.03
CA ILE A 184 13.38 -0.01 4.72
C ILE A 184 12.48 0.69 3.70
N ARG A 185 13.08 1.38 2.72
CA ARG A 185 12.33 2.12 1.70
C ARG A 185 11.43 1.19 0.89
N GLU A 186 11.97 0.07 0.38
CA GLU A 186 11.21 -0.86 -0.44
C GLU A 186 10.02 -1.46 0.33
N ARG A 187 10.22 -1.88 1.59
CA ARG A 187 9.13 -2.38 2.44
C ARG A 187 8.09 -1.30 2.72
N ARG A 188 8.51 -0.07 3.01
CA ARG A 188 7.59 1.04 3.28
C ARG A 188 6.69 1.35 2.10
N VAL A 189 7.23 1.45 0.88
CA VAL A 189 6.43 1.78 -0.31
C VAL A 189 5.56 0.60 -0.75
N GLU A 190 6.06 -0.63 -0.62
CA GLU A 190 5.35 -1.84 -0.98
C GLU A 190 4.15 -2.10 -0.05
N PHE A 191 4.34 -1.97 1.26
CA PHE A 191 3.34 -2.32 2.28
C PHE A 191 2.69 -1.11 2.95
N SER A 192 2.85 0.09 2.40
CA SER A 192 2.14 1.26 2.90
C SER A 192 0.64 0.95 3.01
N MET A 193 0.03 1.26 4.15
CA MET A 193 -1.38 1.01 4.49
C MET A 193 -1.78 -0.49 4.59
N GLU A 194 -0.81 -1.40 4.73
CA GLU A 194 -1.07 -2.83 4.99
C GLU A 194 -0.78 -3.23 6.46
N TYR A 195 -0.60 -2.26 7.34
CA TYR A 195 -0.47 -2.40 8.81
C TYR A 195 0.81 -3.10 9.33
N CYS A 196 1.73 -3.55 8.46
CA CYS A 196 2.97 -4.22 8.88
C CYS A 196 4.10 -3.27 9.26
N ASN A 197 4.11 -2.02 8.79
CA ASN A 197 5.22 -1.08 8.96
C ASN A 197 5.63 -0.84 10.43
N TRP A 198 4.68 -0.84 11.37
CA TRP A 198 5.00 -0.70 12.79
C TRP A 198 5.81 -1.89 13.31
N TYR A 199 5.44 -3.09 12.93
CA TYR A 199 6.15 -4.32 13.33
C TYR A 199 7.55 -4.36 12.72
N ASP A 200 7.70 -3.95 11.45
CA ASP A 200 9.00 -3.79 10.81
C ASP A 200 9.89 -2.82 11.62
N MET A 201 9.38 -1.63 11.94
CA MET A 201 10.13 -0.63 12.71
C MET A 201 10.54 -1.13 14.10
N VAL A 202 9.68 -1.86 14.79
CA VAL A 202 10.01 -2.47 16.10
C VAL A 202 11.13 -3.50 15.94
N SER A 203 11.04 -4.38 14.94
CA SER A 203 12.07 -5.38 14.66
C SER A 203 13.41 -4.74 14.31
N TRP A 204 13.41 -3.74 13.46
CA TRP A 204 14.62 -3.02 13.08
C TRP A 204 15.22 -2.19 14.23
N TYR A 205 14.40 -1.66 15.13
CA TYR A 205 14.89 -1.00 16.34
C TYR A 205 15.67 -1.97 17.23
N HIS A 206 15.19 -3.19 17.41
CA HIS A 206 15.93 -4.21 18.16
C HIS A 206 17.24 -4.63 17.50
N TRP A 207 17.33 -4.54 16.19
CA TRP A 207 18.52 -4.89 15.44
C TRP A 207 19.49 -3.71 15.29
N ARG A 208 18.98 -2.51 14.97
CA ARG A 208 19.78 -1.29 14.69
C ARG A 208 19.19 -0.07 15.41
N PRO A 209 19.28 -0.01 16.75
CA PRO A 209 18.56 1.01 17.54
C PRO A 209 18.95 2.44 17.18
N ASP A 210 20.24 2.74 17.06
CA ASP A 210 20.72 4.10 16.77
C ASP A 210 20.25 4.58 15.39
N TYR A 211 20.26 3.69 14.40
CA TYR A 211 19.74 4.00 13.07
C TYR A 211 18.24 4.35 13.15
N MET A 212 17.45 3.54 13.83
CA MET A 212 16.00 3.75 13.91
C MET A 212 15.62 4.97 14.73
N LEU A 213 16.34 5.31 15.79
CA LEU A 213 16.14 6.55 16.53
C LEU A 213 16.37 7.78 15.63
N ASN A 214 17.50 7.80 14.88
CA ASN A 214 17.78 8.85 13.92
C ASN A 214 16.72 8.93 12.82
N TYR A 215 16.28 7.78 12.31
CA TYR A 215 15.23 7.68 11.31
C TYR A 215 13.92 8.33 11.78
N PHE A 216 13.45 8.03 13.01
CA PHE A 216 12.25 8.64 13.58
C PHE A 216 12.36 10.14 13.80
N GLN A 217 13.55 10.63 14.20
CA GLN A 217 13.79 12.05 14.45
C GLN A 217 13.75 12.89 13.18
N ASN A 218 14.07 12.30 12.03
CA ASN A 218 14.18 13.00 10.74
C ASN A 218 12.96 12.85 9.83
N GLN A 219 11.88 12.20 10.30
CA GLN A 219 10.66 12.07 9.50
C GLN A 219 9.90 13.40 9.37
N HIS A 220 9.55 13.76 8.16
CA HIS A 220 8.65 14.88 7.89
C HIS A 220 7.18 14.41 7.98
N ARG A 221 6.56 14.59 9.13
CA ARG A 221 5.22 14.08 9.44
C ARG A 221 4.07 15.01 9.03
N GLY A 222 4.33 16.09 8.28
CA GLY A 222 3.29 16.92 7.69
C GLY A 222 2.45 16.14 6.67
N TYR A 223 1.29 16.72 6.31
CA TYR A 223 0.33 16.08 5.40
C TYR A 223 -0.04 16.96 4.19
N THR A 224 0.53 18.14 4.05
CA THR A 224 0.40 19.00 2.87
C THR A 224 1.58 18.77 1.94
N VAL A 225 1.30 18.76 0.65
CA VAL A 225 2.35 18.83 -0.38
C VAL A 225 2.49 20.30 -0.73
N ASP A 226 3.63 20.89 -0.40
CA ASP A 226 3.98 22.27 -0.80
C ASP A 226 4.37 22.32 -2.28
#